data_b6e57d51cfdcd8ecb751e7c7a2e09ee2
#
_entry.id   b6e57d51cfdcd8ecb751e7c7a2e09ee2
#
_cell.length_a   1.000
_cell.length_b   1.000
_cell.length_c   1.000
_cell.angle_alpha   90.00
_cell.angle_beta   90.00
_cell.angle_gamma   90.00
#
_symmetry.space_group_name_H-M   'P 1'
#
loop_
_entity.id
_entity.type
_entity.pdbx_description
1 polymer ?
#
loop_
_entity_poly.entity_id
_entity_poly.type
_entity_poly.pdbx_seq_one_letter_code
_entity_poly.pdbx_strand_id
1 'polypeptide(L)'
;MKVEIVNKSGQPLPAYATELSAGMDLRADLESPVTLGPLERALVPTGLFIALPAGYEAQVRPRSGLAAKHGITVLNTPGTIDADYRGEIKVILVNLSNAPFEIVPGERIAQMVVARHERVEWDEVEVLDETARGAGGFGSTGR
;
A
#
# COMPACT_ATOMS: atom_id res chain seq x y z
N MET A 1 -19.88 4.42 2.02
CA MET A 1 -19.75 3.05 1.47
C MET A 1 -19.44 2.10 2.62
N LYS A 2 -20.05 0.93 2.64
CA LYS A 2 -19.72 -0.13 3.63
C LYS A 2 -18.83 -1.16 2.98
N VAL A 3 -17.80 -1.61 3.71
CA VAL A 3 -16.88 -2.69 3.32
C VAL A 3 -16.91 -3.73 4.43
N GLU A 4 -17.13 -4.98 4.06
CA GLU A 4 -17.06 -6.09 5.02
C GLU A 4 -15.59 -6.35 5.38
N ILE A 5 -15.34 -6.57 6.66
CA ILE A 5 -14.00 -6.82 7.18
C ILE A 5 -14.04 -7.92 8.24
N VAL A 6 -13.10 -8.85 8.14
CA VAL A 6 -12.78 -9.81 9.20
C VAL A 6 -11.47 -9.37 9.84
N ASN A 7 -11.48 -9.20 11.15
CA ASN A 7 -10.30 -8.88 11.95
C ASN A 7 -9.96 -10.08 12.84
N LYS A 8 -8.85 -10.73 12.53
CA LYS A 8 -8.28 -11.83 13.32
C LYS A 8 -7.09 -11.38 14.18
N SER A 9 -6.70 -10.09 14.05
CA SER A 9 -5.65 -9.52 14.90
C SER A 9 -6.19 -9.13 16.27
N GLY A 10 -5.30 -8.95 17.24
CA GLY A 10 -5.63 -8.31 18.53
C GLY A 10 -5.68 -6.78 18.45
N GLN A 11 -5.57 -6.19 17.25
CA GLN A 11 -5.50 -4.75 17.03
C GLN A 11 -6.88 -4.16 16.72
N PRO A 12 -7.11 -2.86 16.97
CA PRO A 12 -8.34 -2.19 16.56
C PRO A 12 -8.47 -2.17 15.02
N LEU A 13 -9.69 -2.03 14.52
CA LEU A 13 -9.94 -1.84 13.10
C LEU A 13 -9.21 -0.59 12.58
N PRO A 14 -8.75 -0.59 11.32
CA PRO A 14 -8.24 0.61 10.69
C PRO A 14 -9.27 1.74 10.75
N ALA A 15 -8.81 2.94 11.08
CA ALA A 15 -9.66 4.13 11.17
C ALA A 15 -8.96 5.33 10.54
N TYR A 16 -9.76 6.26 10.02
CA TYR A 16 -9.26 7.55 9.58
C TYR A 16 -8.85 8.39 10.79
N ALA A 17 -7.65 8.97 10.76
CA ALA A 17 -7.15 9.78 11.86
C ALA A 17 -7.87 11.13 11.98
N THR A 18 -8.34 11.68 10.85
CA THR A 18 -9.12 12.92 10.76
C THR A 18 -10.25 12.75 9.76
N GLU A 19 -11.23 13.64 9.80
CA GLU A 19 -12.38 13.64 8.89
C GLU A 19 -11.98 13.68 7.40
N LEU A 20 -10.87 14.35 7.07
CA LEU A 20 -10.38 14.51 5.70
C LEU A 20 -9.21 13.57 5.35
N SER A 21 -8.88 12.62 6.21
CA SER A 21 -7.87 11.62 5.89
C SER A 21 -8.33 10.71 4.75
N ALA A 22 -7.44 10.42 3.80
CA ALA A 22 -7.69 9.46 2.73
C ALA A 22 -7.19 8.05 3.08
N GLY A 23 -6.19 7.94 3.96
CA GLY A 23 -5.57 6.69 4.39
C GLY A 23 -5.92 6.30 5.81
N MET A 24 -5.95 5.00 6.05
CA MET A 24 -6.09 4.38 7.37
C MET A 24 -4.81 3.61 7.68
N ASP A 25 -4.27 3.73 8.89
CA ASP A 25 -3.09 2.99 9.28
C ASP A 25 -3.34 1.48 9.36
N LEU A 26 -2.38 0.70 8.85
CA LEU A 26 -2.29 -0.74 9.01
C LEU A 26 -1.26 -1.08 10.08
N ARG A 27 -1.60 -2.01 10.97
CA ARG A 27 -0.75 -2.43 12.09
C ARG A 27 -0.19 -3.83 11.87
N ALA A 28 1.02 -4.03 12.36
CA ALA A 28 1.66 -5.35 12.36
C ALA A 28 0.95 -6.28 13.34
N ASP A 29 0.47 -7.43 12.85
CA ASP A 29 -0.07 -8.52 13.65
C ASP A 29 1.04 -9.56 13.88
N LEU A 30 1.88 -9.29 14.87
CA LEU A 30 3.04 -10.09 15.22
C LEU A 30 2.94 -10.58 16.67
N GLU A 31 3.44 -11.78 16.94
CA GLU A 31 3.58 -12.30 18.31
C GLU A 31 4.83 -11.77 19.01
N SER A 32 5.87 -11.49 18.25
CA SER A 32 7.16 -10.98 18.73
C SER A 32 7.76 -10.01 17.71
N PRO A 33 8.68 -9.12 18.14
CA PRO A 33 9.36 -8.20 17.24
C PRO A 33 10.09 -8.90 16.10
N VAL A 34 10.12 -8.26 14.92
CA VAL A 34 10.86 -8.69 13.73
C VAL A 34 11.87 -7.62 13.37
N THR A 35 13.14 -7.98 13.26
CA THR A 35 14.20 -7.07 12.85
C THR A 35 14.46 -7.19 11.34
N LEU A 36 14.44 -6.05 10.65
CA LEU A 36 14.87 -5.92 9.26
C LEU A 36 16.26 -5.27 9.23
N GLY A 37 17.25 -6.02 8.82
CA GLY A 37 18.56 -5.46 8.46
C GLY A 37 18.51 -4.63 7.17
N PRO A 38 19.60 -3.92 6.84
CA PRO A 38 19.71 -3.17 5.59
C PRO A 38 19.43 -4.04 4.36
N LEU A 39 18.56 -3.57 3.46
CA LEU A 39 18.09 -4.25 2.24
C LEU A 39 17.29 -5.54 2.48
N GLU A 40 17.00 -5.90 3.71
CA GLU A 40 16.08 -7.02 4.02
C GLU A 40 14.63 -6.61 3.85
N ARG A 41 13.79 -7.60 3.52
CA ARG A 41 12.35 -7.47 3.41
C ARG A 41 11.64 -8.52 4.26
N ALA A 42 10.43 -8.19 4.70
CA ALA A 42 9.55 -9.14 5.37
C ALA A 42 8.11 -8.94 4.89
N LEU A 43 7.37 -10.04 4.82
CA LEU A 43 5.94 -10.07 4.60
C LEU A 43 5.25 -10.03 5.98
N VAL A 44 4.78 -8.83 6.37
CA VAL A 44 4.21 -8.60 7.70
C VAL A 44 2.69 -8.76 7.67
N PRO A 45 2.12 -9.67 8.46
CA PRO A 45 0.68 -9.87 8.53
C PRO A 45 -0.02 -8.71 9.24
N THR A 46 -1.28 -8.48 8.91
CA THR A 46 -2.16 -7.52 9.58
C THR A 46 -3.34 -8.18 10.30
N GLY A 47 -3.61 -9.45 10.04
CA GLY A 47 -4.78 -10.16 10.54
C GLY A 47 -6.11 -9.69 9.93
N LEU A 48 -6.07 -8.86 8.89
CA LEU A 48 -7.25 -8.25 8.27
C LEU A 48 -7.57 -8.90 6.93
N PHE A 49 -8.87 -9.10 6.68
CA PHE A 49 -9.45 -9.61 5.44
C PHE A 49 -10.63 -8.73 5.06
N ILE A 50 -10.70 -8.27 3.82
CA ILE A 50 -11.76 -7.36 3.36
C ILE A 50 -12.45 -7.88 2.11
N ALA A 51 -13.70 -7.43 1.90
CA ALA A 51 -14.45 -7.64 0.68
C ALA A 51 -14.88 -6.29 0.11
N LEU A 52 -14.15 -5.84 -0.89
CA LEU A 52 -14.47 -4.58 -1.58
C LEU A 52 -15.61 -4.79 -2.57
N PRO A 53 -16.49 -3.79 -2.76
CA PRO A 53 -17.47 -3.83 -3.84
C PRO A 53 -16.77 -3.70 -5.20
N ALA A 54 -17.41 -4.26 -6.24
CA ALA A 54 -16.92 -4.12 -7.62
C ALA A 54 -16.70 -2.64 -8.01
N GLY A 55 -15.64 -2.38 -8.78
CA GLY A 55 -15.24 -1.03 -9.18
C GLY A 55 -14.40 -0.28 -8.14
N TYR A 56 -14.00 -0.95 -7.06
CA TYR A 56 -13.10 -0.40 -6.05
C TYR A 56 -11.86 -1.28 -5.88
N GLU A 57 -10.77 -0.63 -5.52
CA GLU A 57 -9.52 -1.24 -5.09
C GLU A 57 -9.13 -0.71 -3.71
N ALA A 58 -8.29 -1.42 -3.00
CA ALA A 58 -7.53 -0.84 -1.91
C ALA A 58 -6.04 -0.83 -2.27
N GLN A 59 -5.34 0.22 -1.85
CA GLN A 59 -3.90 0.35 -2.06
C GLN A 59 -3.19 0.37 -0.73
N VAL A 60 -2.15 -0.45 -0.60
CA VAL A 60 -1.22 -0.43 0.52
C VAL A 60 -0.06 0.48 0.16
N ARG A 61 0.09 1.55 0.92
CA ARG A 61 1.10 2.60 0.72
C ARG A 61 2.00 2.75 1.94
N PRO A 62 3.24 3.25 1.76
CA PRO A 62 4.12 3.54 2.88
C PRO A 62 3.58 4.64 3.78
N ARG A 63 4.09 4.68 5.01
CA ARG A 63 3.93 5.82 5.90
C ARG A 63 5.13 6.76 5.75
N SER A 64 4.84 8.05 5.55
CA SER A 64 5.86 9.07 5.33
C SER A 64 6.87 9.17 6.50
N GLY A 65 6.42 8.99 7.74
CA GLY A 65 7.28 9.05 8.91
C GLY A 65 8.30 7.90 8.95
N LEU A 66 7.89 6.66 8.63
CA LEU A 66 8.80 5.52 8.55
C LEU A 66 9.78 5.67 7.37
N ALA A 67 9.29 6.13 6.23
CA ALA A 67 10.13 6.36 5.06
C ALA A 67 11.20 7.43 5.32
N ALA A 68 10.78 8.60 5.83
CA ALA A 68 11.68 9.74 6.02
C ALA A 68 12.70 9.54 7.14
N LYS A 69 12.28 8.92 8.27
CA LYS A 69 13.12 8.80 9.46
C LYS A 69 13.95 7.52 9.51
N HIS A 70 13.43 6.43 8.93
CA HIS A 70 13.99 5.10 9.08
C HIS A 70 14.30 4.40 7.75
N GLY A 71 13.94 4.99 6.61
CA GLY A 71 14.12 4.37 5.30
C GLY A 71 13.29 3.11 5.10
N ILE A 72 12.20 2.94 5.87
CA ILE A 72 11.28 1.80 5.76
C ILE A 72 10.16 2.16 4.80
N THR A 73 9.95 1.30 3.81
CA THR A 73 8.90 1.48 2.81
C THR A 73 8.21 0.16 2.47
N VAL A 74 7.15 0.23 1.69
CA VAL A 74 6.45 -0.93 1.12
C VAL A 74 7.11 -1.24 -0.22
N LEU A 75 7.68 -2.44 -0.35
CA LEU A 75 8.50 -2.81 -1.51
C LEU A 75 7.74 -2.73 -2.84
N ASN A 76 6.48 -3.15 -2.86
CA ASN A 76 5.62 -3.14 -4.05
C ASN A 76 4.67 -1.94 -4.11
N THR A 77 5.02 -0.83 -3.46
CA THR A 77 4.13 0.34 -3.39
C THR A 77 3.83 0.95 -4.76
N PRO A 78 2.58 1.33 -5.04
CA PRO A 78 1.36 1.05 -4.26
C PRO A 78 0.91 -0.41 -4.43
N GLY A 79 0.81 -1.15 -3.32
CA GLY A 79 0.31 -2.54 -3.36
C GLY A 79 -1.18 -2.56 -3.69
N THR A 80 -1.60 -3.39 -4.63
CA THR A 80 -2.99 -3.47 -5.08
C THR A 80 -3.73 -4.60 -4.36
N ILE A 81 -4.92 -4.30 -3.84
CA ILE A 81 -5.88 -5.26 -3.31
C ILE A 81 -7.13 -5.20 -4.19
N ASP A 82 -7.36 -6.27 -4.94
CA ASP A 82 -8.50 -6.40 -5.84
C ASP A 82 -9.81 -6.64 -5.06
N ALA A 83 -10.94 -6.28 -5.66
CA ALA A 83 -12.25 -6.43 -5.02
C ALA A 83 -12.61 -7.89 -4.71
N ASP A 84 -12.11 -8.85 -5.49
CA ASP A 84 -12.34 -10.28 -5.33
C ASP A 84 -11.26 -11.00 -4.50
N TYR A 85 -10.24 -10.28 -4.01
CA TYR A 85 -9.25 -10.86 -3.10
C TYR A 85 -9.89 -11.14 -1.73
N ARG A 86 -9.72 -12.35 -1.22
CA ARG A 86 -10.26 -12.80 0.09
C ARG A 86 -9.18 -13.24 1.05
N GLY A 87 -7.92 -13.12 0.65
CA GLY A 87 -6.79 -13.45 1.51
C GLY A 87 -6.52 -12.37 2.54
N GLU A 88 -5.59 -12.68 3.43
CA GLU A 88 -5.11 -11.73 4.42
C GLU A 88 -4.35 -10.57 3.77
N ILE A 89 -4.63 -9.36 4.22
CA ILE A 89 -3.83 -8.18 3.87
C ILE A 89 -2.49 -8.30 4.57
N LYS A 90 -1.42 -8.39 3.79
CA LYS A 90 -0.04 -8.41 4.28
C LYS A 90 0.75 -7.27 3.66
N VAL A 91 1.70 -6.75 4.42
CA VAL A 91 2.55 -5.64 4.00
C VAL A 91 3.96 -6.14 3.74
N ILE A 92 4.47 -5.92 2.53
CA ILE A 92 5.85 -6.25 2.17
C ILE A 92 6.72 -5.05 2.53
N LEU A 93 7.32 -5.07 3.72
CA LEU A 93 8.24 -4.02 4.15
C LEU A 93 9.66 -4.30 3.67
N VAL A 94 10.38 -3.25 3.33
CA VAL A 94 11.81 -3.27 3.01
C VAL A 94 12.53 -2.15 3.76
N ASN A 95 13.72 -2.45 4.24
CA ASN A 95 14.62 -1.48 4.88
C ASN A 95 15.66 -0.98 3.88
N LEU A 96 15.51 0.26 3.43
CA LEU A 96 16.44 0.93 2.51
C LEU A 96 17.48 1.81 3.24
N SER A 97 17.53 1.72 4.56
CA SER A 97 18.55 2.41 5.37
C SER A 97 19.80 1.54 5.56
N ASN A 98 20.80 2.10 6.22
CA ASN A 98 22.05 1.39 6.58
C ASN A 98 22.06 0.89 8.03
N ALA A 99 20.93 0.95 8.73
CA ALA A 99 20.79 0.50 10.11
C ALA A 99 19.63 -0.51 10.26
N PRO A 100 19.71 -1.48 11.17
CA PRO A 100 18.60 -2.37 11.46
C PRO A 100 17.37 -1.59 11.95
N PHE A 101 16.19 -2.07 11.60
CA PHE A 101 14.91 -1.56 12.08
C PHE A 101 14.10 -2.68 12.71
N GLU A 102 13.62 -2.47 13.92
CA GLU A 102 12.77 -3.43 14.63
C GLU A 102 11.30 -3.05 14.44
N ILE A 103 10.51 -3.99 13.94
CA ILE A 103 9.05 -3.90 13.85
C ILE A 103 8.47 -4.56 15.09
N VAL A 104 7.77 -3.80 15.92
CA VAL A 104 7.14 -4.34 17.13
C VAL A 104 5.66 -4.69 16.87
N PRO A 105 5.09 -5.67 17.61
CA PRO A 105 3.66 -6.00 17.53
C PRO A 105 2.78 -4.76 17.69
N GLY A 106 1.77 -4.61 16.82
CA GLY A 106 0.83 -3.48 16.85
C GLY A 106 1.36 -2.17 16.26
N GLU A 107 2.61 -2.14 15.80
CA GLU A 107 3.18 -0.96 15.15
C GLU A 107 2.44 -0.61 13.84
N ARG A 108 2.25 0.68 13.60
CA ARG A 108 1.67 1.21 12.36
C ARG A 108 2.75 1.19 11.28
N ILE A 109 2.65 0.23 10.35
CA ILE A 109 3.70 -0.09 9.36
C ILE A 109 3.43 0.40 7.95
N ALA A 110 2.16 0.65 7.63
CA ALA A 110 1.70 1.10 6.32
C ALA A 110 0.40 1.86 6.47
N GLN A 111 -0.16 2.30 5.37
CA GLN A 111 -1.52 2.84 5.30
C GLN A 111 -2.28 2.22 4.12
N MET A 112 -3.59 2.14 4.26
CA MET A 112 -4.49 1.64 3.23
C MET A 112 -5.39 2.77 2.73
N VAL A 113 -5.51 2.90 1.42
CA VAL A 113 -6.42 3.84 0.75
C VAL A 113 -7.38 3.05 -0.13
N VAL A 114 -8.68 3.29 0.01
CA VAL A 114 -9.70 2.70 -0.86
C VAL A 114 -10.11 3.73 -1.92
N ALA A 115 -10.12 3.33 -3.17
CA ALA A 115 -10.42 4.19 -4.30
C ALA A 115 -11.26 3.47 -5.36
N ARG A 116 -11.98 4.24 -6.17
CA ARG A 116 -12.58 3.73 -7.41
C ARG A 116 -11.51 3.53 -8.47
N HIS A 117 -11.73 2.57 -9.34
CA HIS A 117 -10.90 2.38 -10.53
C HIS A 117 -11.77 2.11 -11.75
N GLU A 118 -11.23 2.42 -12.91
CA GLU A 118 -11.83 2.07 -14.19
C GLU A 118 -11.27 0.72 -14.68
N ARG A 119 -12.11 0.01 -15.43
CA ARG A 119 -11.66 -1.14 -16.22
C ARG A 119 -11.60 -0.71 -17.68
N VAL A 120 -10.43 -0.90 -18.27
CA VAL A 120 -10.23 -0.58 -19.68
C VAL A 120 -10.58 -1.78 -20.54
N GLU A 121 -11.17 -1.50 -21.71
CA GLU A 121 -11.26 -2.40 -22.82
C GLU A 121 -10.33 -1.86 -23.91
N TRP A 122 -9.41 -2.70 -24.37
CA TRP A 122 -8.41 -2.26 -25.35
C TRP A 122 -9.00 -2.23 -26.75
N ASP A 123 -8.86 -1.09 -27.43
CA ASP A 123 -9.06 -0.95 -28.87
C ASP A 123 -7.68 -0.87 -29.53
N GLU A 124 -7.23 -2.01 -30.06
CA GLU A 124 -5.91 -2.11 -30.68
C GLU A 124 -5.91 -1.41 -32.04
N VAL A 125 -5.10 -0.37 -32.15
CA VAL A 125 -4.93 0.44 -33.34
C VAL A 125 -3.45 0.44 -33.78
N GLU A 126 -3.20 0.71 -35.06
CA GLU A 126 -1.83 0.75 -35.57
C GLU A 126 -1.12 2.08 -35.23
N VAL A 127 -1.87 3.17 -35.11
CA VAL A 127 -1.33 4.53 -34.89
C VAL A 127 -2.22 5.28 -33.90
N LEU A 128 -1.60 5.98 -32.97
CA LEU A 128 -2.28 6.95 -32.10
C LEU A 128 -2.32 8.33 -32.73
N ASP A 129 -3.29 9.14 -32.34
CA ASP A 129 -3.38 10.54 -32.72
C ASP A 129 -2.16 11.35 -32.27
N GLU A 130 -1.90 12.45 -32.97
CA GLU A 130 -0.81 13.36 -32.63
C GLU A 130 -1.24 14.36 -31.55
N THR A 131 -0.32 14.69 -30.64
CA THR A 131 -0.50 15.72 -29.63
C THR A 131 0.70 16.68 -29.62
N ALA A 132 0.52 17.87 -29.06
CA ALA A 132 1.62 18.86 -28.93
C ALA A 132 2.78 18.34 -28.08
N ARG A 133 2.52 17.45 -27.12
CA ARG A 133 3.55 16.79 -26.31
C ARG A 133 4.26 15.67 -27.08
N GLY A 134 3.55 14.98 -27.98
CA GLY A 134 4.07 13.81 -28.70
C GLY A 134 4.67 12.75 -27.77
N ALA A 135 5.85 12.26 -28.09
CA ALA A 135 6.58 11.27 -27.32
C ALA A 135 7.44 11.87 -26.17
N GLY A 136 7.30 13.16 -25.88
CA GLY A 136 8.09 13.84 -24.85
C GLY A 136 7.82 13.28 -23.44
N GLY A 137 8.86 12.78 -22.79
CA GLY A 137 8.84 12.21 -21.45
C GLY A 137 10.26 12.10 -20.88
N PHE A 138 10.40 11.43 -19.73
CA PHE A 138 11.71 11.16 -19.09
C PHE A 138 12.59 12.40 -18.90
N GLY A 139 11.99 13.55 -18.52
CA GLY A 139 12.70 14.80 -18.31
C GLY A 139 12.88 15.62 -19.60
N SER A 140 12.09 15.41 -20.66
CA SER A 140 12.17 16.15 -21.92
C SER A 140 11.91 17.66 -21.78
N THR A 141 11.34 18.11 -20.64
CA THR A 141 11.14 19.54 -20.31
C THR A 141 12.32 20.17 -19.58
N GLY A 142 13.41 19.43 -19.38
CA GLY A 142 14.60 19.88 -18.65
C GLY A 142 14.50 19.75 -17.13
N ARG A 143 15.54 20.17 -16.42
CA ARG A 143 15.59 20.26 -14.95
C ARG A 143 15.06 21.59 -14.48
#